data_20f4b23484b59a26e591e3059a3290fa
#
_entry.id   20f4b23484b59a26e591e3059a3290fa
#
_cell.length_a   1.000
_cell.length_b   1.000
_cell.length_c   1.000
_cell.angle_alpha   90.00
_cell.angle_beta   90.00
_cell.angle_gamma   90.00
#
_symmetry.space_group_name_H-M   'P 1'
#
loop_
_entity.id
_entity.type
_entity.pdbx_description
1 polymer ?
#
loop_
_entity_poly.entity_id
_entity_poly.type
_entity_poly.pdbx_seq_one_letter_code
_entity_poly.pdbx_strand_id
1 'polypeptide(L)'
;MYKRQEHAKIWFKLLHNGGVPGTVENLKDAAAGENYEWTEMYAEFAKVAREEGFHQIASLFEAVGAIEKEHEERYRKLLANVEGGLVFSRDGDQIWQCANCGHVHVGKAAPEKCPVCDHPKSYFQLKAENY
;
A
#
# COMPACT_ATOMS: atom_id res chain seq x y z
N MET A 1 10.66 -21.25 -0.79
CA MET A 1 9.58 -20.49 -1.45
C MET A 1 9.93 -19.03 -1.79
N TYR A 2 10.99 -18.47 -1.24
CA TYR A 2 11.42 -17.08 -1.49
C TYR A 2 12.33 -16.87 -2.70
N LYS A 3 12.73 -17.94 -3.42
CA LYS A 3 13.64 -17.86 -4.56
C LYS A 3 13.16 -16.93 -5.69
N ARG A 4 11.86 -16.97 -6.01
CA ARG A 4 11.27 -16.11 -7.07
C ARG A 4 11.28 -14.63 -6.69
N GLN A 5 11.05 -14.32 -5.42
CA GLN A 5 11.12 -12.94 -4.92
C GLN A 5 12.55 -12.41 -4.98
N GLU A 6 13.55 -13.24 -4.66
CA GLU A 6 14.95 -12.86 -4.79
C GLU A 6 15.34 -12.63 -6.25
N HIS A 7 14.89 -13.47 -7.18
CA HIS A 7 15.11 -13.25 -8.62
C HIS A 7 14.44 -11.95 -9.08
N ALA A 8 13.19 -11.71 -8.72
CA ALA A 8 12.50 -10.47 -9.04
C ALA A 8 13.25 -9.24 -8.46
N LYS A 9 13.76 -9.31 -7.23
CA LYS A 9 14.55 -8.24 -6.61
C LYS A 9 15.85 -7.94 -7.38
N ILE A 10 16.51 -8.95 -7.93
CA ILE A 10 17.71 -8.75 -8.76
C ILE A 10 17.35 -7.88 -9.99
N TRP A 11 16.32 -8.23 -10.71
CA TRP A 11 15.87 -7.48 -11.89
C TRP A 11 15.36 -6.09 -11.52
N PHE A 12 14.59 -5.98 -10.44
CA PHE A 12 14.10 -4.72 -9.92
C PHE A 12 15.25 -3.74 -9.60
N LYS A 13 16.31 -4.20 -8.95
CA LYS A 13 17.50 -3.39 -8.67
C LYS A 13 18.19 -2.87 -9.92
N LEU A 14 18.22 -3.66 -11.00
CA LEU A 14 18.80 -3.20 -12.26
C LEU A 14 18.02 -2.03 -12.88
N LEU A 15 16.68 -2.00 -12.69
CA LEU A 15 15.83 -0.90 -13.12
C LEU A 15 15.97 0.34 -12.22
N HIS A 16 16.48 0.18 -11.00
CA HIS A 16 16.59 1.22 -9.98
C HIS A 16 18.05 1.49 -9.56
N ASN A 17 18.96 1.59 -10.51
CA ASN A 17 20.38 1.94 -10.29
C ASN A 17 21.11 1.06 -9.26
N GLY A 18 20.77 -0.22 -9.19
CA GLY A 18 21.42 -1.21 -8.32
C GLY A 18 20.86 -1.29 -6.90
N GLY A 19 19.86 -0.50 -6.56
CA GLY A 19 19.25 -0.46 -5.21
C GLY A 19 17.75 -0.77 -5.19
N VAL A 20 17.19 -0.83 -3.99
CA VAL A 20 15.74 -0.74 -3.77
C VAL A 20 15.47 0.70 -3.33
N PRO A 21 14.62 1.45 -4.03
CA PRO A 21 14.27 2.83 -3.68
C PRO A 21 13.66 2.95 -2.27
N GLY A 22 13.59 4.18 -1.76
CA GLY A 22 12.95 4.47 -0.48
C GLY A 22 11.43 4.28 -0.50
N THR A 23 10.81 4.34 0.67
CA THR A 23 9.36 4.10 0.81
C THR A 23 8.52 5.09 0.00
N VAL A 24 8.92 6.35 -0.05
CA VAL A 24 8.20 7.40 -0.78
C VAL A 24 8.20 7.11 -2.29
N GLU A 25 9.36 6.80 -2.85
CA GLU A 25 9.52 6.46 -4.27
C GLU A 25 8.73 5.20 -4.62
N ASN A 26 8.82 4.15 -3.80
CA ASN A 26 8.09 2.92 -4.02
C ASN A 26 6.57 3.11 -3.95
N LEU A 27 6.06 3.98 -3.06
CA LEU A 27 4.63 4.30 -3.00
C LEU A 27 4.17 5.11 -4.21
N LYS A 28 5.00 6.03 -4.73
CA LYS A 28 4.72 6.77 -5.96
C LYS A 28 4.66 5.84 -7.17
N ASP A 29 5.61 4.94 -7.27
CA ASP A 29 5.69 3.96 -8.36
C ASP A 29 4.49 3.01 -8.34
N ALA A 30 4.14 2.49 -7.15
CA ALA A 30 2.97 1.63 -7.00
C ALA A 30 1.67 2.37 -7.38
N ALA A 31 1.47 3.61 -6.91
CA ALA A 31 0.30 4.40 -7.27
C ALA A 31 0.24 4.71 -8.78
N ALA A 32 1.39 4.93 -9.43
CA ALA A 32 1.45 5.16 -10.87
C ALA A 32 1.14 3.90 -11.68
N GLY A 33 1.59 2.73 -11.21
CA GLY A 33 1.27 1.44 -11.81
C GLY A 33 -0.23 1.16 -11.80
N GLU A 34 -0.86 1.24 -10.62
CA GLU A 34 -2.32 1.06 -10.48
C GLU A 34 -3.10 2.08 -11.32
N ASN A 35 -2.65 3.35 -11.37
CA ASN A 35 -3.27 4.36 -12.22
C ASN A 35 -3.26 3.95 -13.69
N TYR A 36 -2.12 3.50 -14.23
CA TYR A 36 -2.02 2.99 -15.58
C TYR A 36 -2.95 1.80 -15.83
N GLU A 37 -3.02 0.87 -14.86
CA GLU A 37 -3.84 -0.34 -15.00
C GLU A 37 -5.32 0.00 -15.17
N TRP A 38 -5.89 0.89 -14.36
CA TRP A 38 -7.32 1.17 -14.46
C TRP A 38 -7.67 2.25 -15.50
N THR A 39 -6.77 3.18 -15.82
CA THR A 39 -7.05 4.23 -16.81
C THR A 39 -6.83 3.78 -18.25
N GLU A 40 -5.85 2.91 -18.49
CA GLU A 40 -5.40 2.54 -19.83
C GLU A 40 -5.53 1.03 -20.08
N MET A 41 -4.82 0.21 -19.32
CA MET A 41 -4.65 -1.21 -19.60
C MET A 41 -5.96 -1.99 -19.58
N TYR A 42 -6.69 -1.99 -18.48
CA TYR A 42 -7.96 -2.71 -18.36
C TYR A 42 -9.07 -2.09 -19.21
N ALA A 43 -9.06 -0.78 -19.42
CA ALA A 43 -9.99 -0.12 -20.30
C ALA A 43 -9.84 -0.60 -21.75
N GLU A 44 -8.60 -0.68 -22.25
CA GLU A 44 -8.33 -1.18 -23.59
C GLU A 44 -8.60 -2.69 -23.71
N PHE A 45 -8.23 -3.48 -22.71
CA PHE A 45 -8.54 -4.92 -22.71
C PHE A 45 -10.05 -5.19 -22.73
N ALA A 46 -10.84 -4.44 -21.97
CA ALA A 46 -12.29 -4.56 -21.98
C ALA A 46 -12.90 -4.22 -23.34
N LYS A 47 -12.40 -3.16 -23.98
CA LYS A 47 -12.82 -2.74 -25.31
C LYS A 47 -12.53 -3.83 -26.35
N VAL A 48 -11.29 -4.31 -26.44
CA VAL A 48 -10.89 -5.36 -27.39
C VAL A 48 -11.69 -6.63 -27.15
N ALA A 49 -11.86 -7.06 -25.91
CA ALA A 49 -12.65 -8.24 -25.59
C ALA A 49 -14.11 -8.12 -26.05
N ARG A 50 -14.72 -6.91 -25.97
CA ARG A 50 -16.07 -6.68 -26.54
C ARG A 50 -16.09 -6.76 -28.05
N GLU A 51 -15.12 -6.17 -28.73
CA GLU A 51 -15.00 -6.20 -30.20
C GLU A 51 -14.83 -7.64 -30.72
N GLU A 52 -14.12 -8.49 -29.96
CA GLU A 52 -13.94 -9.92 -30.26
C GLU A 52 -15.12 -10.81 -29.82
N GLY A 53 -16.15 -10.25 -29.16
CA GLY A 53 -17.34 -10.98 -28.72
C GLY A 53 -17.24 -11.63 -27.33
N PHE A 54 -16.14 -11.38 -26.59
CA PHE A 54 -15.94 -11.91 -25.24
C PHE A 54 -16.55 -11.00 -24.15
N HIS A 55 -17.85 -10.76 -24.19
CA HIS A 55 -18.54 -9.80 -23.34
C HIS A 55 -18.36 -10.05 -21.83
N GLN A 56 -18.36 -11.33 -21.41
CA GLN A 56 -18.14 -11.68 -20.02
C GLN A 56 -16.72 -11.34 -19.57
N ILE A 57 -15.70 -11.58 -20.38
CA ILE A 57 -14.31 -11.24 -20.11
C ILE A 57 -14.15 -9.72 -20.04
N ALA A 58 -14.78 -8.99 -20.96
CA ALA A 58 -14.77 -7.52 -20.93
C ALA A 58 -15.32 -6.97 -19.61
N SER A 59 -16.43 -7.51 -19.12
CA SER A 59 -17.00 -7.11 -17.83
C SER A 59 -16.08 -7.43 -16.64
N LEU A 60 -15.31 -8.52 -16.71
CA LEU A 60 -14.30 -8.85 -15.69
C LEU A 60 -13.14 -7.85 -15.71
N PHE A 61 -12.64 -7.46 -16.88
CA PHE A 61 -11.61 -6.43 -16.99
C PHE A 61 -12.07 -5.09 -16.39
N GLU A 62 -13.30 -4.67 -16.65
CA GLU A 62 -13.86 -3.46 -16.05
C GLU A 62 -13.97 -3.56 -14.52
N ALA A 63 -14.43 -4.72 -14.02
CA ALA A 63 -14.56 -4.94 -12.59
C ALA A 63 -13.18 -4.94 -11.88
N VAL A 64 -12.15 -5.56 -12.49
CA VAL A 64 -10.79 -5.53 -11.95
C VAL A 64 -10.23 -4.12 -12.02
N GLY A 65 -10.37 -3.41 -13.14
CA GLY A 65 -9.93 -2.02 -13.25
C GLY A 65 -10.52 -1.11 -12.15
N ALA A 66 -11.77 -1.33 -11.74
CA ALA A 66 -12.35 -0.60 -10.62
C ALA A 66 -11.67 -0.92 -9.27
N ILE A 67 -11.16 -2.13 -9.09
CA ILE A 67 -10.39 -2.53 -7.90
C ILE A 67 -9.02 -1.83 -7.90
N GLU A 68 -8.34 -1.76 -9.06
CA GLU A 68 -7.02 -1.11 -9.16
C GLU A 68 -7.10 0.40 -8.85
N LYS A 69 -8.23 1.03 -9.15
CA LYS A 69 -8.49 2.41 -8.70
C LYS A 69 -8.50 2.55 -7.17
N GLU A 70 -9.13 1.62 -6.46
CA GLU A 70 -9.11 1.60 -4.99
C GLU A 70 -7.70 1.34 -4.44
N HIS A 71 -6.89 0.51 -5.13
CA HIS A 71 -5.48 0.30 -4.78
C HIS A 71 -4.66 1.58 -4.95
N GLU A 72 -4.82 2.31 -6.06
CA GLU A 72 -4.18 3.61 -6.26
C GLU A 72 -4.52 4.57 -5.13
N GLU A 73 -5.81 4.73 -4.79
CA GLU A 73 -6.24 5.61 -3.71
C GLU A 73 -5.60 5.24 -2.37
N ARG A 74 -5.48 3.93 -2.09
CA ARG A 74 -4.79 3.44 -0.89
C ARG A 74 -3.31 3.82 -0.88
N TYR A 75 -2.59 3.60 -1.99
CA TYR A 75 -1.17 3.98 -2.07
C TYR A 75 -0.98 5.49 -1.92
N ARG A 76 -1.85 6.31 -2.51
CA ARG A 76 -1.81 7.78 -2.35
C ARG A 76 -2.06 8.22 -0.90
N LYS A 77 -2.98 7.59 -0.19
CA LYS A 77 -3.20 7.85 1.25
C LYS A 77 -1.99 7.45 2.09
N LEU A 78 -1.37 6.32 1.81
CA LEU A 78 -0.14 5.88 2.49
C LEU A 78 1.02 6.85 2.22
N LEU A 79 1.18 7.27 0.97
CA LEU A 79 2.19 8.27 0.58
C LEU A 79 1.99 9.58 1.35
N ALA A 80 0.77 10.12 1.35
CA ALA A 80 0.44 11.35 2.08
C ALA A 80 0.74 11.22 3.59
N ASN A 81 0.48 10.07 4.19
CA ASN A 81 0.83 9.81 5.59
C ASN A 81 2.34 9.81 5.83
N VAL A 82 3.13 9.24 4.91
CA VAL A 82 4.60 9.24 5.05
C VAL A 82 5.16 10.64 4.86
N GLU A 83 4.77 11.35 3.80
CA GLU A 83 5.24 12.69 3.50
C GLU A 83 4.79 13.72 4.56
N GLY A 84 3.59 13.56 5.13
CA GLY A 84 3.04 14.40 6.19
C GLY A 84 3.50 14.04 7.61
N GLY A 85 4.33 13.00 7.80
CA GLY A 85 4.74 12.55 9.14
C GLY A 85 3.60 11.93 9.97
N LEU A 86 2.54 11.47 9.30
CA LEU A 86 1.31 11.01 9.95
C LEU A 86 1.26 9.50 10.21
N VAL A 87 2.32 8.75 9.91
CA VAL A 87 2.33 7.30 10.13
C VAL A 87 2.10 6.95 11.62
N PHE A 88 2.77 7.68 12.52
CA PHE A 88 2.71 7.48 13.97
C PHE A 88 2.16 8.69 14.73
N SER A 89 1.48 9.61 14.05
CA SER A 89 0.84 10.79 14.64
C SER A 89 -0.46 11.13 13.92
N ARG A 90 -1.35 11.88 14.60
CA ARG A 90 -2.62 12.37 14.05
C ARG A 90 -2.96 13.71 14.70
N ASP A 91 -3.84 14.48 14.09
CA ASP A 91 -4.29 15.77 14.62
C ASP A 91 -5.11 15.65 15.91
N GLY A 92 -5.76 14.51 16.14
CA GLY A 92 -6.53 14.19 17.34
C GLY A 92 -6.01 12.94 18.03
N ASP A 93 -6.51 12.69 19.25
CA ASP A 93 -6.19 11.48 20.00
C ASP A 93 -6.65 10.24 19.27
N GLN A 94 -5.78 9.26 19.19
CA GLN A 94 -5.99 7.95 18.59
C GLN A 94 -5.66 6.84 19.58
N ILE A 95 -6.18 5.68 19.32
CA ILE A 95 -5.83 4.47 20.06
C ILE A 95 -4.71 3.76 19.31
N TRP A 96 -3.52 3.78 19.89
CA TRP A 96 -2.33 3.11 19.37
C TRP A 96 -2.14 1.77 20.07
N GLN A 97 -1.87 0.72 19.31
CA GLN A 97 -1.61 -0.61 19.85
C GLN A 97 -0.23 -1.10 19.46
N CYS A 98 0.53 -1.57 20.44
CA CYS A 98 1.80 -2.24 20.18
C CYS A 98 1.53 -3.62 19.59
N ALA A 99 1.97 -3.86 18.35
CA ALA A 99 1.79 -5.13 17.65
C ALA A 99 2.56 -6.30 18.29
N ASN A 100 3.57 -6.02 19.13
CA ASN A 100 4.33 -7.06 19.81
C ASN A 100 3.65 -7.57 21.10
N CYS A 101 3.23 -6.67 22.00
CA CYS A 101 2.71 -7.09 23.32
C CYS A 101 1.24 -6.72 23.56
N GLY A 102 0.58 -6.02 22.64
CA GLY A 102 -0.82 -5.61 22.77
C GLY A 102 -1.04 -4.36 23.65
N HIS A 103 0.02 -3.73 24.20
CA HIS A 103 -0.13 -2.49 24.98
C HIS A 103 -0.88 -1.43 24.18
N VAL A 104 -1.85 -0.79 24.83
CA VAL A 104 -2.67 0.28 24.25
C VAL A 104 -2.27 1.63 24.85
N HIS A 105 -2.06 2.61 23.96
CA HIS A 105 -1.78 4.00 24.30
C HIS A 105 -2.80 4.91 23.63
N VAL A 106 -3.32 5.90 24.35
CA VAL A 106 -4.22 6.92 23.81
C VAL A 106 -3.50 8.25 23.74
N GLY A 107 -3.51 8.90 22.57
CA GLY A 107 -2.88 10.19 22.37
C GLY A 107 -2.70 10.51 20.88
N LYS A 108 -2.22 11.73 20.60
CA LYS A 108 -2.00 12.20 19.22
C LYS A 108 -0.90 11.44 18.49
N ALA A 109 0.04 10.85 19.20
CA ALA A 109 1.17 10.12 18.64
C ALA A 109 1.43 8.82 19.39
N ALA A 110 1.93 7.83 18.68
CA ALA A 110 2.48 6.62 19.28
C ALA A 110 3.73 6.97 20.12
N PRO A 111 3.95 6.34 21.28
CA PRO A 111 5.14 6.56 22.08
C PRO A 111 6.40 6.11 21.33
N GLU A 112 7.53 6.79 21.58
CA GLU A 112 8.82 6.44 20.94
C GLU A 112 9.27 5.02 21.26
N LYS A 113 8.86 4.52 22.43
CA LYS A 113 9.18 3.19 22.94
C LYS A 113 7.99 2.65 23.73
N CYS A 114 7.68 1.38 23.53
CA CYS A 114 6.61 0.74 24.28
C CYS A 114 7.00 0.62 25.76
N PRO A 115 6.20 1.15 26.71
CA PRO A 115 6.54 1.11 28.13
C PRO A 115 6.45 -0.27 28.76
N VAL A 116 5.89 -1.25 28.04
CA VAL A 116 5.71 -2.62 28.55
C VAL A 116 6.79 -3.57 28.02
N CYS A 117 7.13 -3.50 26.73
CA CYS A 117 8.02 -4.48 26.10
C CYS A 117 9.24 -3.87 25.41
N ASP A 118 9.47 -2.56 25.59
CA ASP A 118 10.64 -1.83 25.09
C ASP A 118 10.82 -1.79 23.56
N HIS A 119 9.84 -2.28 22.78
CA HIS A 119 9.90 -2.19 21.34
C HIS A 119 9.74 -0.73 20.85
N PRO A 120 10.42 -0.35 19.76
CA PRO A 120 10.39 1.02 19.25
C PRO A 120 9.02 1.38 18.66
N LYS A 121 8.80 2.68 18.42
CA LYS A 121 7.58 3.26 17.80
C LYS A 121 7.10 2.50 16.56
N SER A 122 7.99 1.96 15.77
CA SER A 122 7.67 1.20 14.56
C SER A 122 6.81 -0.06 14.80
N TYR A 123 6.68 -0.48 16.05
CA TYR A 123 5.78 -1.58 16.46
C TYR A 123 4.36 -1.11 16.79
N PHE A 124 4.09 0.20 16.80
CA PHE A 124 2.75 0.70 17.03
C PHE A 124 1.96 0.82 15.72
N GLN A 125 0.69 0.57 15.83
CA GLN A 125 -0.31 0.78 14.78
C GLN A 125 -1.58 1.37 15.39
N LEU A 126 -2.42 1.98 14.56
CA LEU A 126 -3.78 2.31 14.97
C LEU A 126 -4.52 1.03 15.33
N LYS A 127 -5.19 1.00 16.48
CA LYS A 127 -5.96 -0.16 16.90
C LYS A 127 -7.12 -0.38 15.93
N ALA A 128 -7.17 -1.52 15.28
CA ALA A 128 -8.30 -1.92 14.46
C ALA A 128 -9.41 -2.50 15.35
N GLU A 129 -10.66 -2.13 15.07
CA GLU A 129 -11.85 -2.63 15.74
C GLU A 129 -12.88 -3.03 14.69
N ASN A 130 -12.52 -4.01 13.87
CA ASN A 130 -13.32 -4.49 12.74
C ASN A 130 -13.91 -5.90 12.95
N TYR A 131 -14.20 -6.23 14.19
CA TYR A 131 -14.80 -7.51 14.60
C TYR A 131 -16.20 -7.32 15.17
#